data_93ff81de8c234b3f2821b1813915deba
#
_entry.id   93ff81de8c234b3f2821b1813915deba
#
_cell.length_a   1.000
_cell.length_b   1.000
_cell.length_c   1.000
_cell.angle_alpha   90.00
_cell.angle_beta   90.00
_cell.angle_gamma   90.00
#
_symmetry.space_group_name_H-M   'P 1'
#
loop_
_entity.id
_entity.type
_entity.pdbx_description
1 polymer ?
#
loop_
_entity_poly.entity_id
_entity_poly.type
_entity_poly.pdbx_seq_one_letter_code
_entity_poly.pdbx_strand_id
1 'polypeptide(L)'
;MSTPAQPKVVIFTTPSCSFCNSAKRYFREKNVRFTEIDVTRDARAAEDMKRRTGQMGVPVILINNRPVVGFDVPKINMLLNIK
;
A
#
# COMPACT_ATOMS: atom_id res chain seq x y z
N MET A 1 27.74 6.64 5.39
CA MET A 1 27.22 5.27 5.48
C MET A 1 25.74 5.26 5.23
N SER A 2 25.30 4.37 4.39
CA SER A 2 23.88 4.30 4.05
C SER A 2 23.23 3.15 4.78
N THR A 3 22.05 3.39 5.34
CA THR A 3 21.19 2.31 5.78
C THR A 3 20.58 1.64 4.55
N PRO A 4 20.28 0.34 4.62
CA PRO A 4 19.56 -0.30 3.53
C PRO A 4 18.26 0.46 3.27
N ALA A 5 18.02 0.78 2.01
CA ALA A 5 16.80 1.47 1.66
C ALA A 5 15.61 0.53 1.86
N GLN A 6 14.60 1.05 2.54
CA GLN A 6 13.33 0.36 2.64
C GLN A 6 12.71 0.23 1.25
N PRO A 7 12.00 -0.88 0.94
CA PRO A 7 11.21 -0.94 -0.28
C PRO A 7 10.22 0.22 -0.37
N LYS A 8 9.98 0.71 -1.57
CA LYS A 8 9.02 1.77 -1.77
C LYS A 8 7.61 1.26 -1.55
N VAL A 9 6.87 1.89 -0.65
CA VAL A 9 5.52 1.48 -0.32
C VAL A 9 4.55 2.60 -0.67
N VAL A 10 3.55 2.28 -1.50
CA VAL A 10 2.47 3.19 -1.86
C VAL A 10 1.16 2.51 -1.50
N ILE A 11 0.28 3.24 -0.84
CA ILE A 11 -1.02 2.71 -0.45
C ILE A 11 -2.11 3.53 -1.15
N PHE A 12 -2.96 2.85 -1.92
CA PHE A 12 -4.15 3.48 -2.49
C PHE A 12 -5.30 3.33 -1.51
N THR A 13 -5.94 4.44 -1.18
CA THR A 13 -6.96 4.48 -0.13
C THR A 13 -8.18 5.27 -0.56
N THR A 14 -9.24 5.18 0.27
CA THR A 14 -10.36 6.10 0.25
C THR A 14 -10.62 6.58 1.68
N PRO A 15 -11.31 7.73 1.86
CA PRO A 15 -11.50 8.28 3.20
C PRO A 15 -12.26 7.38 4.16
N SER A 16 -13.13 6.51 3.68
CA SER A 16 -13.98 5.68 4.53
C SER A 16 -13.57 4.22 4.58
N CYS A 17 -12.32 3.92 4.28
CA CYS A 17 -11.84 2.54 4.20
C CYS A 17 -11.21 2.10 5.53
N SER A 18 -11.87 1.22 6.26
CA SER A 18 -11.33 0.73 7.54
C SER A 18 -10.08 -0.14 7.36
N PHE A 19 -10.05 -0.97 6.32
CA PHE A 19 -8.86 -1.78 6.04
C PHE A 19 -7.66 -0.94 5.63
N CYS A 20 -7.91 0.19 4.96
CA CYS A 20 -6.84 1.14 4.65
C CYS A 20 -6.25 1.69 5.94
N ASN A 21 -7.09 2.02 6.91
CA ASN A 21 -6.63 2.52 8.20
C ASN A 21 -5.84 1.46 8.97
N SER A 22 -6.28 0.22 8.91
CA SER A 22 -5.56 -0.89 9.53
C SER A 22 -4.18 -1.08 8.90
N ALA A 23 -4.09 -1.00 7.59
CA ALA A 23 -2.82 -1.13 6.88
C ALA A 23 -1.87 0.01 7.25
N LYS A 24 -2.37 1.24 7.31
CA LYS A 24 -1.55 2.39 7.69
C LYS A 24 -1.03 2.25 9.12
N ARG A 25 -1.89 1.80 10.03
CA ARG A 25 -1.48 1.57 11.42
C ARG A 25 -0.40 0.51 11.50
N TYR A 26 -0.57 -0.57 10.76
CA TYR A 26 0.40 -1.65 10.73
C TYR A 26 1.77 -1.16 10.27
N PHE A 27 1.81 -0.37 9.20
CA PHE A 27 3.07 0.18 8.71
C PHE A 27 3.72 1.10 9.73
N ARG A 28 2.93 1.93 10.42
CA ARG A 28 3.48 2.80 11.47
C ARG A 28 4.08 1.98 12.62
N GLU A 29 3.39 0.93 13.03
CA GLU A 29 3.87 0.07 14.10
C GLU A 29 5.17 -0.65 13.72
N LYS A 30 5.33 -0.97 12.43
CA LYS A 30 6.53 -1.63 11.94
C LYS A 30 7.61 -0.66 11.46
N ASN A 31 7.39 0.64 11.66
CA ASN A 31 8.31 1.69 11.20
C ASN A 31 8.56 1.65 9.70
N VAL A 32 7.53 1.30 8.94
CA VAL A 32 7.58 1.28 7.48
C VAL A 32 7.04 2.60 6.96
N ARG A 33 7.84 3.30 6.17
CA ARG A 33 7.40 4.54 5.52
C ARG A 33 6.56 4.20 4.31
N PHE A 34 5.51 4.98 4.10
CA PHE A 34 4.63 4.78 2.95
C PHE A 34 4.10 6.10 2.44
N THR A 35 3.70 6.11 1.18
CA THR A 35 2.99 7.23 0.57
C THR A 35 1.53 6.83 0.42
N GLU A 36 0.65 7.65 0.93
CA GLU A 36 -0.80 7.41 0.79
C GLU A 36 -1.35 8.21 -0.38
N ILE A 37 -2.13 7.56 -1.23
CA ILE A 37 -2.81 8.23 -2.34
C ILE A 37 -4.30 7.96 -2.23
N ASP A 38 -5.06 9.03 -2.02
CA ASP A 38 -6.52 8.96 -1.96
C ASP A 38 -7.06 8.95 -3.39
N VAL A 39 -7.54 7.79 -3.83
CA VAL A 39 -8.00 7.62 -5.21
C VAL A 39 -9.30 8.35 -5.51
N THR A 40 -9.99 8.85 -4.49
CA THR A 40 -11.17 9.68 -4.71
C THR A 40 -10.80 11.10 -5.13
N ARG A 41 -9.55 11.50 -4.90
CA ARG A 41 -9.03 12.83 -5.26
C ARG A 41 -8.04 12.81 -6.41
N ASP A 42 -7.67 11.63 -6.87
CA ASP A 42 -6.65 11.48 -7.90
C ASP A 42 -7.13 10.46 -8.92
N ALA A 43 -7.71 10.94 -10.01
CA ALA A 43 -8.27 10.09 -11.05
C ALA A 43 -7.20 9.25 -11.76
N ARG A 44 -5.98 9.80 -11.91
CA ARG A 44 -4.89 9.04 -12.53
C ARG A 44 -4.46 7.89 -11.65
N ALA A 45 -4.41 8.12 -10.34
CA ALA A 45 -4.07 7.07 -9.41
C ALA A 45 -5.13 5.97 -9.41
N ALA A 46 -6.41 6.35 -9.48
CA ALA A 46 -7.50 5.38 -9.56
C ALA A 46 -7.38 4.51 -10.81
N GLU A 47 -7.08 5.13 -11.96
CA GLU A 47 -6.87 4.38 -13.20
C GLU A 47 -5.66 3.47 -13.12
N ASP A 48 -4.56 3.96 -12.54
CA ASP A 48 -3.35 3.17 -12.39
C ASP A 48 -3.61 1.95 -11.50
N MET A 49 -4.33 2.16 -10.40
CA MET A 49 -4.70 1.07 -9.50
C MET A 49 -5.52 0.01 -10.25
N LYS A 50 -6.52 0.44 -11.00
CA LYS A 50 -7.37 -0.45 -11.78
C LYS A 50 -6.56 -1.21 -12.84
N ARG A 51 -5.64 -0.54 -13.49
CA ARG A 51 -4.79 -1.16 -14.51
C ARG A 51 -3.90 -2.24 -13.90
N ARG A 52 -3.36 -1.99 -12.71
CA ARG A 52 -2.45 -2.94 -12.05
C ARG A 52 -3.16 -4.12 -11.44
N THR A 53 -4.41 -3.96 -11.00
CA THR A 53 -5.11 -5.00 -10.23
C THR A 53 -6.35 -5.55 -10.93
N GLY A 54 -6.84 -4.86 -11.96
CA GLY A 54 -8.07 -5.23 -12.64
C GLY A 54 -9.32 -4.91 -11.84
N GLN A 55 -9.20 -4.13 -10.77
CA GLN A 55 -10.36 -3.79 -9.93
C GLN A 55 -10.17 -2.42 -9.29
N MET A 56 -11.24 -1.91 -8.69
CA MET A 56 -11.26 -0.60 -8.05
C MET A 56 -11.28 -0.68 -6.52
N GLY A 57 -11.19 -1.88 -5.95
CA GLY A 57 -11.25 -2.03 -4.49
C GLY A 57 -10.01 -1.51 -3.80
N VAL A 58 -10.19 -0.97 -2.59
CA VAL A 58 -9.09 -0.50 -1.73
C VAL A 58 -9.09 -1.32 -0.43
N PRO A 59 -7.96 -1.39 0.27
CA PRO A 59 -6.67 -0.83 -0.11
C PRO A 59 -5.96 -1.65 -1.18
N VAL A 60 -5.13 -0.99 -1.97
CA VAL A 60 -4.12 -1.65 -2.79
C VAL A 60 -2.78 -1.10 -2.36
N ILE A 61 -1.84 -1.98 -2.12
CA ILE A 61 -0.53 -1.60 -1.60
C ILE A 61 0.52 -2.01 -2.62
N LEU A 62 1.31 -1.05 -3.08
CA LEU A 62 2.43 -1.34 -3.98
C LEU A 62 3.71 -1.39 -3.17
N ILE A 63 4.37 -2.53 -3.22
CA ILE A 63 5.67 -2.69 -2.55
C ILE A 63 6.69 -2.95 -3.65
N ASN A 64 7.52 -1.96 -3.93
CA ASN A 64 8.43 -1.97 -5.08
C ASN A 64 7.68 -2.31 -6.38
N ASN A 65 6.53 -1.65 -6.58
CA ASN A 65 5.65 -1.84 -7.74
C ASN A 65 4.94 -3.19 -7.80
N ARG A 66 5.03 -4.00 -6.76
CA ARG A 66 4.29 -5.26 -6.70
C ARG A 66 2.97 -5.04 -5.96
N PRO A 67 1.82 -5.26 -6.61
CA PRO A 67 0.53 -4.99 -5.98
C PRO A 67 0.14 -6.06 -4.98
N VAL A 68 -0.33 -5.58 -3.82
CA VAL A 68 -0.99 -6.41 -2.82
C VAL A 68 -2.41 -5.90 -2.73
N VAL A 69 -3.38 -6.75 -3.06
CA VAL A 69 -4.79 -6.38 -3.03
C VAL A 69 -5.33 -6.69 -1.64
N GLY A 70 -5.87 -5.67 -0.98
CA GLY A 70 -6.37 -5.80 0.38
C GLY A 70 -5.26 -5.71 1.41
N PHE A 71 -5.64 -5.87 2.67
CA PHE A 71 -4.69 -5.87 3.78
C PHE A 71 -4.23 -7.31 4.04
N ASP A 72 -3.38 -7.79 3.16
CA ASP A 72 -2.86 -9.17 3.19
C ASP A 72 -1.52 -9.18 3.92
N VAL A 73 -1.58 -9.35 5.24
CA VAL A 73 -0.39 -9.25 6.10
C VAL A 73 0.69 -10.26 5.73
N PRO A 74 0.40 -11.54 5.50
CA PRO A 74 1.46 -12.48 5.11
C PRO A 74 2.21 -12.05 3.84
N LYS A 75 1.47 -11.58 2.83
CA LYS A 75 2.08 -11.14 1.59
C LYS A 75 2.89 -9.86 1.77
N ILE A 76 2.35 -8.92 2.57
CA ILE A 76 3.05 -7.69 2.91
C ILE A 76 4.38 -8.00 3.61
N ASN A 77 4.32 -8.88 4.59
CA ASN A 77 5.51 -9.25 5.35
C ASN A 77 6.56 -9.91 4.48
N MET A 78 6.12 -10.76 3.57
CA MET A 78 7.03 -11.43 2.65
C MET A 78 7.74 -10.41 1.76
N LEU A 79 6.97 -9.46 1.19
CA LEU A 79 7.54 -8.46 0.28
C LEU A 79 8.41 -7.44 1.00
N LEU A 80 8.12 -7.13 2.25
CA LEU A 80 8.90 -6.21 3.07
C LEU A 80 10.01 -6.90 3.85
N ASN A 81 10.05 -8.22 3.81
CA ASN A 81 11.00 -9.03 4.58
C ASN A 81 10.88 -8.76 6.08
N ILE A 82 9.67 -8.66 6.57
CA ILE A 82 9.35 -8.52 7.99
C ILE A 82 9.01 -9.90 8.56
N LYS A 83 9.55 -10.17 9.73
CA LYS A 83 9.28 -11.45 10.40
C LYS A 83 8.24 -11.30 11.48
#